data_0607c71719fca526c8b40fc5433803db
#
_entry.id   0607c71719fca526c8b40fc5433803db
#
_cell.length_a   1.000
_cell.length_b   1.000
_cell.length_c   1.000
_cell.angle_alpha   90.00
_cell.angle_beta   90.00
_cell.angle_gamma   90.00
#
_symmetry.space_group_name_H-M   'P 1'
#
loop_
_entity.id
_entity.type
_entity.pdbx_description
1 polymer ?
#
loop_
_entity_poly.entity_id
_entity_poly.type
_entity_poly.pdbx_seq_one_letter_code
_entity_poly.pdbx_strand_id
1 'polypeptide(L)'
;EGRITYVNPAFCAMTGFLESELIGRHPPFPYWPPDRFDENSRLLQQELQGRSPAGGIEVKVMRKDGSLFDSRMYVSPLIDPKGQQTGWMTSMTNITEAKRIRDQLSASHERFTTVLEGLDAAVSVLSVQQAELLFANRSYRLWFGADAQGHALLAGGEPGQPRTNELDDAVDNLG
;
A
#
# COMPACT_ATOMS: atom_id res chain seq x y z
N GLU A 1 25.38 23.34 6.49
CA GLU A 1 23.96 23.12 6.83
C GLU A 1 23.59 21.67 6.53
N GLY A 2 22.69 21.06 7.30
CA GLY A 2 22.30 19.65 7.16
C GLY A 2 23.16 18.64 7.93
N ARG A 3 23.88 19.11 8.96
CA ARG A 3 24.65 18.23 9.84
C ARG A 3 23.77 17.50 10.82
N ILE A 4 24.02 16.20 11.01
CA ILE A 4 23.36 15.40 12.07
C ILE A 4 23.86 15.87 13.43
N THR A 5 22.97 16.31 14.30
CA THR A 5 23.29 16.77 15.65
C THR A 5 22.80 15.80 16.73
N TYR A 6 21.84 14.95 16.38
CA TYR A 6 21.26 13.95 17.28
C TYR A 6 20.67 12.79 16.49
N VAL A 7 20.79 11.59 17.01
CA VAL A 7 20.08 10.39 16.57
C VAL A 7 19.60 9.61 17.81
N ASN A 8 18.40 9.03 17.71
CA ASN A 8 17.90 8.21 18.81
C ASN A 8 18.39 6.75 18.72
N PRO A 9 18.36 5.98 19.83
CA PRO A 9 18.79 4.60 19.84
C PRO A 9 18.02 3.70 18.85
N ALA A 10 16.74 3.99 18.60
CA ALA A 10 15.92 3.23 17.65
C ALA A 10 16.45 3.37 16.23
N PHE A 11 16.89 4.57 15.81
CA PHE A 11 17.51 4.78 14.51
C PHE A 11 18.82 4.03 14.37
N CYS A 12 19.66 4.06 15.42
CA CYS A 12 20.91 3.30 15.45
C CYS A 12 20.64 1.78 15.32
N ALA A 13 19.68 1.26 16.07
CA ALA A 13 19.30 -0.15 15.99
C ALA A 13 18.75 -0.54 14.61
N MET A 14 17.95 0.32 13.99
CA MET A 14 17.36 0.09 12.68
C MET A 14 18.39 0.09 11.55
N THR A 15 19.39 0.97 11.64
CA THR A 15 20.40 1.17 10.58
C THR A 15 21.70 0.41 10.83
N GLY A 16 21.96 0.00 12.07
CA GLY A 16 23.20 -0.68 12.48
C GLY A 16 24.41 0.25 12.65
N PHE A 17 24.24 1.56 12.48
CA PHE A 17 25.28 2.54 12.74
C PHE A 17 25.28 2.97 14.21
N LEU A 18 26.46 3.23 14.75
CA LEU A 18 26.60 3.83 16.07
C LEU A 18 26.30 5.33 16.02
N GLU A 19 25.84 5.89 17.12
CA GLU A 19 25.63 7.33 17.25
C GLU A 19 26.89 8.13 16.87
N SER A 20 28.07 7.69 17.36
CA SER A 20 29.36 8.32 17.07
C SER A 20 29.76 8.31 15.58
N GLU A 21 29.20 7.40 14.81
CA GLU A 21 29.43 7.32 13.36
C GLU A 21 28.54 8.27 12.55
N LEU A 22 27.42 8.69 13.14
CA LEU A 22 26.39 9.52 12.50
C LEU A 22 26.48 10.99 12.89
N ILE A 23 26.73 11.29 14.17
CA ILE A 23 26.82 12.65 14.67
C ILE A 23 27.92 13.41 13.94
N GLY A 24 27.60 14.64 13.52
CA GLY A 24 28.51 15.51 12.78
C GLY A 24 28.57 15.24 11.29
N ARG A 25 27.96 14.17 10.78
CA ARG A 25 27.94 13.90 9.33
C ARG A 25 27.05 14.86 8.58
N HIS A 26 27.44 15.12 7.36
CA HIS A 26 26.70 15.89 6.34
C HIS A 26 26.27 14.96 5.20
N PRO A 27 25.27 15.35 4.39
CA PRO A 27 24.97 14.65 3.15
C PRO A 27 26.19 14.55 2.21
N PRO A 28 26.37 13.44 1.49
CA PRO A 28 25.58 12.23 1.53
C PRO A 28 25.78 11.45 2.84
N PHE A 29 24.66 11.03 3.45
CA PHE A 29 24.72 10.30 4.72
C PHE A 29 25.15 8.83 4.51
N PRO A 30 25.83 8.19 5.50
CA PRO A 30 26.33 6.83 5.35
C PRO A 30 25.25 5.76 5.17
N TYR A 31 24.01 6.07 5.55
CA TYR A 31 22.83 5.22 5.36
C TYR A 31 22.10 5.47 4.03
N TRP A 32 22.64 6.30 3.15
CA TRP A 32 22.11 6.46 1.79
C TRP A 32 22.74 5.43 0.85
N PRO A 33 21.95 4.67 0.07
CA PRO A 33 22.50 3.82 -0.95
C PRO A 33 23.29 4.63 -1.99
N PRO A 34 24.49 4.20 -2.38
CA PRO A 34 25.35 4.97 -3.29
C PRO A 34 24.73 5.25 -4.66
N ASP A 35 23.94 4.31 -5.17
CA ASP A 35 23.21 4.41 -6.44
C ASP A 35 22.04 5.40 -6.41
N ARG A 36 21.69 5.94 -5.22
CA ARG A 36 20.57 6.88 -5.01
C ARG A 36 20.96 8.21 -4.40
N PHE A 37 22.22 8.55 -4.42
CA PHE A 37 22.70 9.82 -3.84
C PHE A 37 22.03 11.05 -4.45
N ASP A 38 21.90 11.08 -5.77
CA ASP A 38 21.27 12.22 -6.47
C ASP A 38 19.78 12.32 -6.19
N GLU A 39 19.09 11.18 -6.12
CA GLU A 39 17.68 11.11 -5.77
C GLU A 39 17.47 11.59 -4.33
N ASN A 40 18.21 11.03 -3.38
CA ASN A 40 18.11 11.39 -1.97
C ASN A 40 18.48 12.85 -1.71
N SER A 41 19.45 13.39 -2.43
CA SER A 41 19.84 14.81 -2.33
C SER A 41 18.71 15.72 -2.81
N ARG A 42 18.05 15.39 -3.91
CA ARG A 42 16.88 16.14 -4.41
C ARG A 42 15.71 16.07 -3.45
N LEU A 43 15.41 14.88 -2.92
CA LEU A 43 14.34 14.69 -1.94
C LEU A 43 14.63 15.51 -0.68
N LEU A 44 15.84 15.44 -0.14
CA LEU A 44 16.22 16.25 1.02
C LEU A 44 16.03 17.75 0.77
N GLN A 45 16.44 18.26 -0.39
CA GLN A 45 16.24 19.67 -0.74
C GLN A 45 14.76 20.07 -0.80
N GLN A 46 13.91 19.23 -1.36
CA GLN A 46 12.46 19.45 -1.41
C GLN A 46 11.86 19.50 0.00
N GLU A 47 12.26 18.56 0.86
CA GLU A 47 11.85 18.50 2.26
C GLU A 47 12.24 19.75 3.03
N LEU A 48 13.49 20.19 2.89
CA LEU A 48 14.01 21.41 3.53
C LEU A 48 13.32 22.70 3.03
N GLN A 49 12.63 22.65 1.88
CA GLN A 49 11.82 23.74 1.36
C GLN A 49 10.36 23.67 1.84
N GLY A 50 10.02 22.73 2.74
CA GLY A 50 8.66 22.57 3.24
C GLY A 50 7.69 21.95 2.21
N ARG A 51 8.20 21.26 1.21
CA ARG A 51 7.39 20.60 0.16
C ARG A 51 7.16 19.11 0.44
N SER A 52 7.04 18.77 1.71
CA SER A 52 6.76 17.39 2.14
C SER A 52 5.33 16.99 1.84
N PRO A 53 5.09 15.84 1.19
CA PRO A 53 3.75 15.29 1.11
C PRO A 53 3.23 14.90 2.51
N ALA A 54 1.94 15.12 2.77
CA ALA A 54 1.33 14.82 4.07
C ALA A 54 1.51 13.33 4.50
N GLY A 55 1.65 12.43 3.54
CA GLY A 55 1.89 10.99 3.79
C GLY A 55 3.35 10.61 4.03
N GLY A 56 4.28 11.58 4.06
CA GLY A 56 5.72 11.31 4.05
C GLY A 56 6.23 10.80 2.71
N ILE A 57 7.52 10.58 2.61
CA ILE A 57 8.16 10.01 1.42
C ILE A 57 8.75 8.63 1.71
N GLU A 58 8.63 7.73 0.72
CA GLU A 58 9.29 6.42 0.78
C GLU A 58 10.70 6.53 0.22
N VAL A 59 11.67 6.11 1.00
CA VAL A 59 13.08 6.13 0.64
C VAL A 59 13.73 4.77 0.91
N LYS A 60 14.73 4.41 0.10
CA LYS A 60 15.61 3.28 0.41
C LYS A 60 16.70 3.72 1.36
N VAL A 61 16.90 2.95 2.40
CA VAL A 61 17.93 3.16 3.42
C VAL A 61 18.86 1.95 3.43
N MET A 62 20.15 2.21 3.51
CA MET A 62 21.20 1.18 3.61
C MET A 62 21.65 1.04 5.05
N ARG A 63 21.68 -0.20 5.55
CA ARG A 63 22.31 -0.49 6.84
C ARG A 63 23.81 -0.54 6.73
N LYS A 64 24.46 -0.51 7.86
CA LYS A 64 25.94 -0.62 7.96
C LYS A 64 26.48 -1.91 7.34
N ASP A 65 25.71 -2.99 7.35
CA ASP A 65 26.05 -4.28 6.71
C ASP A 65 25.80 -4.31 5.20
N GLY A 66 25.36 -3.19 4.62
CA GLY A 66 25.03 -3.07 3.20
C GLY A 66 23.62 -3.53 2.82
N SER A 67 22.84 -4.11 3.73
CA SER A 67 21.47 -4.49 3.44
C SER A 67 20.57 -3.27 3.29
N LEU A 68 19.56 -3.39 2.42
CA LEU A 68 18.61 -2.32 2.12
C LEU A 68 17.27 -2.58 2.78
N PHE A 69 16.59 -1.52 3.19
CA PHE A 69 15.20 -1.55 3.62
C PHE A 69 14.42 -0.35 3.13
N ASP A 70 13.10 -0.51 3.02
CA ASP A 70 12.19 0.59 2.71
C ASP A 70 11.84 1.35 3.98
N SER A 71 11.96 2.66 3.93
CA SER A 71 11.60 3.54 5.04
C SER A 71 10.61 4.61 4.58
N ARG A 72 9.67 4.95 5.45
CA ARG A 72 8.86 6.15 5.29
C ARG A 72 9.46 7.25 6.16
N MET A 73 9.77 8.36 5.53
CA MET A 73 10.44 9.50 6.13
C MET A 73 9.48 10.70 6.20
N TYR A 74 9.47 11.36 7.34
CA TYR A 74 8.81 12.64 7.55
C TYR A 74 9.86 13.64 8.03
N VAL A 75 9.83 14.85 7.48
CA VAL A 75 10.71 15.94 7.89
C VAL A 75 9.87 17.09 8.41
N SER A 76 10.23 17.60 9.58
CA SER A 76 9.54 18.70 10.24
C SER A 76 10.54 19.75 10.74
N PRO A 77 10.22 21.03 10.68
CA PRO A 77 11.07 22.06 11.25
C PRO A 77 11.10 21.96 12.77
N LEU A 78 12.27 22.16 13.37
CA LEU A 78 12.41 22.38 14.80
C LEU A 78 12.26 23.86 15.08
N ILE A 79 11.26 24.23 15.85
CA ILE A 79 10.96 25.62 16.21
C ILE A 79 11.26 25.83 17.70
N ASP A 80 12.00 26.87 18.03
CA ASP A 80 12.30 27.24 19.39
C ASP A 80 11.09 27.95 20.08
N PRO A 81 11.14 28.20 21.41
CA PRO A 81 10.09 28.92 22.11
C PRO A 81 9.86 30.38 21.63
N LYS A 82 10.80 30.91 20.84
CA LYS A 82 10.70 32.26 20.26
C LYS A 82 10.11 32.24 18.85
N GLY A 83 9.71 31.04 18.35
CA GLY A 83 9.18 30.87 17.02
C GLY A 83 10.24 30.83 15.90
N GLN A 84 11.53 30.71 16.25
CA GLN A 84 12.60 30.63 15.26
C GLN A 84 12.91 29.18 14.90
N GLN A 85 13.12 28.93 13.63
CA GLN A 85 13.55 27.61 13.18
C GLN A 85 15.04 27.40 13.50
N THR A 86 15.33 26.38 14.30
CA THR A 86 16.68 26.02 14.75
C THR A 86 17.26 24.82 14.03
N GLY A 87 16.42 24.06 13.29
CA GLY A 87 16.85 22.89 12.58
C GLY A 87 15.69 22.12 11.97
N TRP A 88 15.94 20.83 11.73
CA TRP A 88 14.99 19.91 11.17
C TRP A 88 14.98 18.60 11.98
N MET A 89 13.82 18.04 12.17
CA MET A 89 13.63 16.71 12.73
C MET A 89 13.20 15.78 11.60
N THR A 90 13.88 14.64 11.48
CA THR A 90 13.49 13.58 10.55
C THR A 90 13.03 12.37 11.35
N SER A 91 11.81 11.92 11.09
CA SER A 91 11.28 10.65 11.59
C SER A 91 11.31 9.61 10.48
N MET A 92 11.82 8.41 10.78
CA MET A 92 11.91 7.31 9.82
C MET A 92 11.27 6.05 10.42
N THR A 93 10.44 5.38 9.62
CA THR A 93 9.81 4.11 9.98
C THR A 93 10.14 3.06 8.93
N ASN A 94 10.63 1.90 9.35
CA ASN A 94 10.84 0.77 8.44
C ASN A 94 9.49 0.21 8.01
N ILE A 95 9.22 0.27 6.71
CA ILE A 95 7.96 -0.19 6.09
C ILE A 95 8.15 -1.44 5.22
N THR A 96 9.33 -2.06 5.26
CA THR A 96 9.69 -3.19 4.37
C THR A 96 8.69 -4.34 4.51
N GLU A 97 8.39 -4.74 5.73
CA GLU A 97 7.47 -5.84 5.98
C GLU A 97 6.02 -5.49 5.61
N ALA A 98 5.57 -4.30 5.99
CA ALA A 98 4.23 -3.82 5.61
C ALA A 98 4.05 -3.76 4.08
N LYS A 99 5.08 -3.31 3.37
CA LYS A 99 5.10 -3.25 1.92
C LYS A 99 5.08 -4.66 1.30
N ARG A 100 5.90 -5.57 1.84
CA ARG A 100 5.93 -6.98 1.41
C ARG A 100 4.56 -7.65 1.55
N ILE A 101 3.90 -7.47 2.70
CA ILE A 101 2.56 -8.03 2.96
C ILE A 101 1.54 -7.45 1.99
N ARG A 102 1.55 -6.14 1.78
CA ARG A 102 0.65 -5.47 0.83
C ARG A 102 0.85 -6.02 -0.59
N ASP A 103 2.08 -6.13 -1.05
CA ASP A 103 2.42 -6.59 -2.39
C ASP A 103 2.05 -8.07 -2.57
N GLN A 104 2.24 -8.91 -1.54
CA GLN A 104 1.79 -10.30 -1.55
C GLN A 104 0.26 -10.41 -1.62
N LEU A 105 -0.47 -9.57 -0.87
CA LEU A 105 -1.93 -9.55 -0.90
C LEU A 105 -2.44 -9.14 -2.27
N SER A 106 -1.86 -8.08 -2.86
CA SER A 106 -2.20 -7.62 -4.21
C SER A 106 -1.95 -8.70 -5.26
N ALA A 107 -0.78 -9.35 -5.23
CA ALA A 107 -0.46 -10.44 -6.16
C ALA A 107 -1.36 -11.67 -5.98
N SER A 108 -1.79 -11.96 -4.74
CA SER A 108 -2.76 -13.02 -4.47
C SER A 108 -4.14 -12.69 -5.03
N HIS A 109 -4.59 -11.45 -4.83
CA HIS A 109 -5.85 -10.97 -5.37
C HIS A 109 -5.89 -11.00 -6.90
N GLU A 110 -4.83 -10.55 -7.57
CA GLU A 110 -4.72 -10.59 -9.03
C GLU A 110 -4.77 -12.03 -9.55
N ARG A 111 -4.04 -12.96 -8.92
CA ARG A 111 -4.08 -14.39 -9.29
C ARG A 111 -5.46 -14.99 -9.12
N PHE A 112 -6.12 -14.71 -7.99
CA PHE A 112 -7.48 -15.19 -7.72
C PHE A 112 -8.46 -14.66 -8.77
N THR A 113 -8.42 -13.37 -9.09
CA THR A 113 -9.24 -12.75 -10.12
C THR A 113 -8.99 -13.40 -11.49
N THR A 114 -7.73 -13.62 -11.86
CA THR A 114 -7.37 -14.28 -13.13
C THR A 114 -7.96 -15.68 -13.24
N VAL A 115 -7.89 -16.47 -12.16
CA VAL A 115 -8.47 -17.81 -12.12
C VAL A 115 -10.00 -17.75 -12.29
N LEU A 116 -10.67 -16.86 -11.55
CA LEU A 116 -12.13 -16.70 -11.66
C LEU A 116 -12.57 -16.24 -13.05
N GLU A 117 -11.82 -15.32 -13.66
CA GLU A 117 -12.11 -14.85 -15.04
C GLU A 117 -11.91 -15.95 -16.09
N GLY A 118 -11.04 -16.93 -15.83
CA GLY A 118 -10.77 -18.07 -16.74
C GLY A 118 -11.74 -19.24 -16.58
N LEU A 119 -12.64 -19.21 -15.59
CA LEU A 119 -13.60 -20.30 -15.40
C LEU A 119 -14.73 -20.25 -16.43
N ASP A 120 -15.12 -21.43 -16.95
CA ASP A 120 -16.33 -21.61 -17.76
C ASP A 120 -17.60 -21.76 -16.89
N ALA A 121 -17.58 -21.15 -15.72
CA ALA A 121 -18.68 -21.09 -14.78
C ALA A 121 -18.98 -19.64 -14.42
N ALA A 122 -20.25 -19.28 -14.35
CA ALA A 122 -20.67 -17.95 -13.91
C ALA A 122 -20.43 -17.78 -12.40
N VAL A 123 -19.56 -16.86 -12.04
CA VAL A 123 -19.22 -16.55 -10.64
C VAL A 123 -19.54 -15.09 -10.36
N SER A 124 -20.29 -14.85 -9.28
CA SER A 124 -20.54 -13.50 -8.77
C SER A 124 -20.40 -13.44 -7.25
N VAL A 125 -20.00 -12.29 -6.74
CA VAL A 125 -19.90 -11.99 -5.31
C VAL A 125 -20.76 -10.78 -5.02
N LEU A 126 -21.62 -10.92 -4.02
CA LEU A 126 -22.61 -9.94 -3.59
C LEU A 126 -22.34 -9.46 -2.17
N SER A 127 -22.49 -8.16 -1.94
CA SER A 127 -22.63 -7.63 -0.60
C SER A 127 -24.03 -7.92 -0.05
N VAL A 128 -24.10 -8.68 1.05
CA VAL A 128 -25.38 -8.99 1.70
C VAL A 128 -26.01 -7.74 2.33
N GLN A 129 -25.20 -6.78 2.76
CA GLN A 129 -25.66 -5.57 3.44
C GLN A 129 -26.17 -4.49 2.49
N GLN A 130 -25.59 -4.40 1.29
CA GLN A 130 -25.85 -3.33 0.34
C GLN A 130 -26.58 -3.82 -0.92
N ALA A 131 -26.79 -5.14 -1.05
CA ALA A 131 -27.31 -5.79 -2.25
C ALA A 131 -26.54 -5.38 -3.53
N GLU A 132 -25.23 -5.11 -3.39
CA GLU A 132 -24.37 -4.63 -4.45
C GLU A 132 -23.50 -5.78 -5.00
N LEU A 133 -23.34 -5.80 -6.34
CA LEU A 133 -22.44 -6.72 -7.02
C LEU A 133 -21.00 -6.28 -6.82
N LEU A 134 -20.24 -7.00 -6.01
CA LEU A 134 -18.84 -6.71 -5.73
C LEU A 134 -17.92 -7.27 -6.81
N PHE A 135 -18.30 -8.40 -7.40
CA PHE A 135 -17.52 -9.06 -8.46
C PHE A 135 -18.43 -9.92 -9.34
N ALA A 136 -18.12 -9.96 -10.63
CA ALA A 136 -18.69 -10.91 -11.58
C ALA A 136 -17.60 -11.30 -12.57
N ASN A 137 -17.40 -12.59 -12.83
CA ASN A 137 -16.43 -13.04 -13.81
C ASN A 137 -16.96 -12.91 -15.25
N ARG A 138 -16.08 -13.19 -16.22
CA ARG A 138 -16.40 -13.10 -17.65
C ARG A 138 -17.64 -13.92 -18.02
N SER A 139 -17.70 -15.18 -17.56
CA SER A 139 -18.84 -16.08 -17.86
C SER A 139 -20.15 -15.55 -17.30
N TYR A 140 -20.13 -14.99 -16.09
CA TYR A 140 -21.31 -14.34 -15.52
C TYR A 140 -21.78 -13.16 -16.38
N ARG A 141 -20.87 -12.27 -16.78
CA ARG A 141 -21.19 -11.11 -17.62
C ARG A 141 -21.72 -11.52 -19.00
N LEU A 142 -21.20 -12.59 -19.58
CA LEU A 142 -21.67 -13.13 -20.86
C LEU A 142 -23.07 -13.74 -20.78
N TRP A 143 -23.38 -14.43 -19.68
CA TRP A 143 -24.68 -15.13 -19.54
C TRP A 143 -25.80 -14.25 -19.00
N PHE A 144 -25.49 -13.33 -18.10
CA PHE A 144 -26.48 -12.51 -17.38
C PHE A 144 -26.40 -11.00 -17.71
N GLY A 145 -25.47 -10.60 -18.56
CA GLY A 145 -25.22 -9.19 -18.90
C GLY A 145 -24.26 -8.49 -17.95
N ALA A 146 -23.73 -7.38 -18.41
CA ALA A 146 -22.78 -6.57 -17.64
C ALA A 146 -23.46 -5.69 -16.58
N ASP A 147 -24.77 -5.52 -16.68
CA ASP A 147 -25.55 -4.61 -15.85
C ASP A 147 -26.16 -5.32 -14.63
N ALA A 148 -26.34 -4.54 -13.55
CA ALA A 148 -26.98 -4.96 -12.31
C ALA A 148 -28.42 -5.49 -12.45
N GLN A 149 -29.01 -5.44 -13.64
CA GLN A 149 -30.38 -5.91 -13.88
C GLN A 149 -30.53 -7.43 -13.77
N GLY A 150 -29.55 -8.22 -14.20
CA GLY A 150 -29.52 -9.67 -13.94
C GLY A 150 -29.43 -10.00 -12.45
N HIS A 151 -29.00 -9.04 -11.67
CA HIS A 151 -28.82 -9.07 -10.23
C HIS A 151 -30.11 -8.86 -9.44
N ALA A 152 -30.99 -7.97 -9.95
CA ALA A 152 -32.29 -7.74 -9.35
C ALA A 152 -33.16 -9.01 -9.35
N LEU A 153 -32.99 -9.87 -10.35
CA LEU A 153 -33.68 -11.17 -10.42
C LEU A 153 -33.18 -12.16 -9.35
N LEU A 154 -31.90 -12.07 -8.95
CA LEU A 154 -31.33 -12.93 -7.88
C LEU A 154 -31.54 -12.35 -6.47
N ALA A 155 -31.66 -11.02 -6.36
CA ALA A 155 -31.85 -10.33 -5.09
C ALA A 155 -33.33 -10.16 -4.69
N GLY A 156 -34.27 -10.37 -5.60
CA GLY A 156 -35.71 -10.13 -5.41
C GLY A 156 -36.48 -11.23 -4.66
N GLY A 157 -35.80 -12.17 -4.03
CA GLY A 157 -36.45 -13.15 -3.14
C GLY A 157 -36.57 -12.58 -1.73
N GLU A 158 -37.79 -12.40 -1.22
CA GLU A 158 -38.03 -12.07 0.18
C GLU A 158 -37.33 -13.09 1.12
N PRO A 159 -36.72 -12.63 2.23
CA PRO A 159 -36.09 -13.51 3.20
C PRO A 159 -37.17 -14.37 3.85
N GLY A 160 -37.23 -15.64 3.49
CA GLY A 160 -38.13 -16.60 4.13
C GLY A 160 -38.93 -17.53 3.23
N GLN A 161 -38.93 -17.35 1.92
CA GLN A 161 -39.52 -18.34 1.02
C GLN A 161 -38.48 -19.32 0.48
N PRO A 162 -38.71 -20.64 0.52
CA PRO A 162 -37.85 -21.61 -0.14
C PRO A 162 -37.92 -21.32 -1.65
N ARG A 163 -36.76 -21.06 -2.25
CA ARG A 163 -36.64 -20.86 -3.71
C ARG A 163 -37.01 -22.15 -4.40
N THR A 164 -38.13 -22.18 -5.11
CA THR A 164 -38.37 -23.15 -6.15
C THR A 164 -37.35 -22.93 -7.24
N ASN A 165 -36.56 -23.96 -7.54
CA ASN A 165 -35.53 -23.94 -8.56
C ASN A 165 -36.16 -23.79 -9.95
N GLU A 166 -36.44 -22.57 -10.39
CA GLU A 166 -36.75 -22.29 -11.82
C GLU A 166 -35.56 -22.59 -12.75
N LEU A 167 -34.38 -22.88 -12.20
CA LEU A 167 -33.23 -23.36 -12.95
C LEU A 167 -33.32 -24.82 -13.40
N ASP A 168 -34.08 -25.66 -12.69
CA ASP A 168 -34.25 -27.07 -13.08
C ASP A 168 -35.18 -27.20 -14.31
N ASP A 169 -36.15 -26.30 -14.49
CA ASP A 169 -37.06 -26.31 -15.65
C ASP A 169 -36.40 -25.82 -16.96
N ALA A 170 -35.27 -25.08 -16.87
CA ALA A 170 -34.56 -24.62 -18.04
C ALA A 170 -33.59 -25.67 -18.62
N VAL A 171 -33.18 -26.65 -17.81
CA VAL A 171 -32.26 -27.71 -18.23
C VAL A 171 -33.02 -28.84 -18.93
N ASP A 172 -34.29 -29.12 -18.55
CA ASP A 172 -35.10 -30.17 -19.17
C ASP A 172 -35.67 -29.82 -20.57
N ASN A 173 -35.59 -28.55 -21.00
CA ASN A 173 -36.01 -28.09 -22.32
C ASN A 173 -34.88 -28.05 -23.37
N LEU A 174 -33.68 -28.52 -23.09
CA LEU A 174 -32.53 -28.59 -24.02
C LEU A 174 -32.13 -30.05 -24.33
N GLY A 175 -33.05 -30.98 -24.19
CA GLY A 175 -32.88 -32.37 -24.63
C GLY A 175 -33.42 -32.63 -26.04
#